data_252bec2c86cfd30d7be60da3d9ffe521
#
_entry.id   252bec2c86cfd30d7be60da3d9ffe521
#
_cell.length_a   1.000
_cell.length_b   1.000
_cell.length_c   1.000
_cell.angle_alpha   90.00
_cell.angle_beta   90.00
_cell.angle_gamma   90.00
#
_symmetry.space_group_name_H-M   'P 1'
#
loop_
_entity.id
_entity.type
_entity.pdbx_description
1 polymer ?
#
loop_
_entity_poly.entity_id
_entity_poly.type
_entity_poly.pdbx_seq_one_letter_code
_entity_poly.pdbx_strand_id
1 'polypeptide(L)'
;AFKVLYGSVLSDNMSLTQAQSQLDLSCEATRDLYVYMLGIVSPLTKLAQERIDAAKSKFNPTEEELNPNTKFADNALAKLLDEDVDFQKVFKKKKFSWEQYDLFLKKVLSSIQSKEYYAAYMASGKSSLSEDCKLFTRIFEEEFVDSVELEQILEDKSLYWNDDLAYSLTWCCKTLRNFAKGENW
;
A
#
# COMPACT_ATOMS: atom_id res chain seq x y z
N ALA A 1 20.07 10.87 -3.89
CA ALA A 1 21.32 11.61 -4.27
C ALA A 1 22.54 11.05 -3.53
N PHE A 2 22.52 10.92 -2.19
CA PHE A 2 23.68 10.47 -1.40
C PHE A 2 24.24 9.10 -1.86
N LYS A 3 23.38 8.07 -2.03
CA LYS A 3 23.78 6.73 -2.49
C LYS A 3 24.53 6.78 -3.85
N VAL A 4 24.07 7.59 -4.79
CA VAL A 4 24.68 7.74 -6.11
C VAL A 4 26.02 8.46 -6.01
N LEU A 5 26.09 9.53 -5.20
CA LEU A 5 27.35 10.24 -4.95
C LEU A 5 28.37 9.34 -4.27
N TYR A 6 27.98 8.59 -3.25
CA TYR A 6 28.85 7.64 -2.56
C TYR A 6 29.35 6.54 -3.51
N GLY A 7 28.45 5.96 -4.30
CA GLY A 7 28.83 4.98 -5.34
C GLY A 7 29.77 5.56 -6.39
N SER A 8 29.60 6.84 -6.79
CA SER A 8 30.47 7.50 -7.75
C SER A 8 31.87 7.78 -7.19
N VAL A 9 31.97 8.04 -5.88
CA VAL A 9 33.25 8.24 -5.19
C VAL A 9 34.02 6.93 -5.02
N LEU A 10 33.31 5.82 -4.80
CA LEU A 10 33.91 4.49 -4.63
C LEU A 10 34.27 3.82 -5.95
N SER A 11 33.65 4.19 -7.07
CA SER A 11 33.97 3.65 -8.38
C SER A 11 34.81 4.66 -9.16
N ASP A 12 36.09 4.42 -9.22
CA ASP A 12 37.10 5.29 -9.91
C ASP A 12 36.78 5.58 -11.40
N ASN A 13 35.76 4.99 -11.99
CA ASN A 13 35.47 5.04 -13.42
C ASN A 13 34.03 5.53 -13.76
N MET A 14 33.23 6.05 -12.79
CA MET A 14 31.91 6.54 -13.11
C MET A 14 31.96 7.96 -13.70
N SER A 15 31.49 8.10 -14.93
CA SER A 15 31.37 9.44 -15.55
C SER A 15 30.22 10.24 -14.92
N LEU A 16 30.30 11.57 -15.01
CA LEU A 16 29.22 12.47 -14.54
C LEU A 16 27.88 12.13 -15.18
N THR A 17 27.84 11.78 -16.46
CA THR A 17 26.64 11.39 -17.18
C THR A 17 26.05 10.09 -16.63
N GLN A 18 26.89 9.12 -16.28
CA GLN A 18 26.44 7.88 -15.65
C GLN A 18 25.87 8.12 -14.24
N ALA A 19 26.54 8.96 -13.45
CA ALA A 19 26.07 9.33 -12.11
C ALA A 19 24.70 10.04 -12.18
N GLN A 20 24.53 10.93 -13.15
CA GLN A 20 23.25 11.63 -13.39
C GLN A 20 22.14 10.64 -13.80
N SER A 21 22.42 9.74 -14.74
CA SER A 21 21.47 8.71 -15.16
C SER A 21 21.06 7.78 -14.00
N GLN A 22 22.00 7.39 -13.13
CA GLN A 22 21.69 6.60 -11.94
C GLN A 22 20.85 7.37 -10.92
N LEU A 23 21.07 8.67 -10.78
CA LEU A 23 20.25 9.53 -9.91
C LEU A 23 18.81 9.59 -10.42
N ASP A 24 18.62 9.78 -11.73
CA ASP A 24 17.30 9.82 -12.35
C ASP A 24 16.57 8.49 -12.16
N LEU A 25 17.24 7.37 -12.38
CA LEU A 25 16.70 6.01 -12.12
C LEU A 25 16.32 5.81 -10.65
N SER A 26 17.15 6.28 -9.72
CA SER A 26 16.86 6.19 -8.28
C SER A 26 15.64 7.02 -7.90
N CYS A 27 15.50 8.23 -8.43
CA CYS A 27 14.33 9.07 -8.18
C CYS A 27 13.05 8.46 -8.76
N GLU A 28 13.13 7.88 -9.97
CA GLU A 28 12.00 7.17 -10.58
C GLU A 28 11.63 5.94 -9.76
N ALA A 29 12.61 5.17 -9.29
CA ALA A 29 12.38 3.98 -8.46
C ALA A 29 11.71 4.33 -7.12
N THR A 30 12.08 5.43 -6.47
CA THR A 30 11.42 5.89 -5.23
C THR A 30 9.95 6.25 -5.49
N ARG A 31 9.66 6.91 -6.64
CA ARG A 31 8.28 7.19 -7.06
C ARG A 31 7.52 5.90 -7.35
N ASP A 32 8.16 4.94 -8.00
CA ASP A 32 7.57 3.63 -8.30
C ASP A 32 7.22 2.87 -7.01
N LEU A 33 8.09 2.91 -6.00
CA LEU A 33 7.82 2.32 -4.68
C LEU A 33 6.60 2.99 -4.02
N TYR A 34 6.52 4.32 -4.04
CA TYR A 34 5.37 5.05 -3.51
C TYR A 34 4.05 4.61 -4.18
N VAL A 35 4.01 4.52 -5.51
CA VAL A 35 2.83 4.07 -6.26
C VAL A 35 2.53 2.60 -5.93
N TYR A 36 3.56 1.75 -5.87
CA TYR A 36 3.41 0.34 -5.53
C TYR A 36 2.81 0.14 -4.13
N MET A 37 3.27 0.90 -3.13
CA MET A 37 2.74 0.84 -1.77
C MET A 37 1.29 1.31 -1.70
N LEU A 38 0.90 2.41 -2.36
CA LEU A 38 -0.51 2.81 -2.44
C LEU A 38 -1.39 1.73 -3.07
N GLY A 39 -0.85 0.98 -4.01
CA GLY A 39 -1.57 -0.11 -4.67
C GLY A 39 -1.92 -1.31 -3.78
N ILE A 40 -1.47 -1.37 -2.52
CA ILE A 40 -1.84 -2.43 -1.58
C ILE A 40 -3.27 -2.28 -1.04
N VAL A 41 -3.84 -1.08 -1.14
CA VAL A 41 -5.18 -0.77 -0.61
C VAL A 41 -6.25 -1.67 -1.23
N SER A 42 -6.31 -1.74 -2.56
CA SER A 42 -7.32 -2.54 -3.27
C SER A 42 -7.22 -4.04 -3.00
N PRO A 43 -6.05 -4.70 -3.05
CA PRO A 43 -5.91 -6.10 -2.67
C PRO A 43 -6.38 -6.42 -1.25
N LEU A 44 -6.10 -5.56 -0.27
CA LEU A 44 -6.53 -5.78 1.11
C LEU A 44 -8.06 -5.71 1.26
N THR A 45 -8.71 -4.76 0.60
CA THR A 45 -10.18 -4.64 0.63
C THR A 45 -10.87 -5.77 -0.14
N LYS A 46 -10.31 -6.18 -1.30
CA LYS A 46 -10.79 -7.33 -2.07
C LYS A 46 -10.68 -8.63 -1.26
N LEU A 47 -9.54 -8.84 -0.58
CA LEU A 47 -9.36 -10.01 0.28
C LEU A 47 -10.36 -10.04 1.45
N ALA A 48 -10.71 -8.88 2.02
CA ALA A 48 -11.76 -8.80 3.02
C ALA A 48 -13.14 -9.18 2.45
N GLN A 49 -13.46 -8.73 1.24
CA GLN A 49 -14.68 -9.13 0.53
C GLN A 49 -14.73 -10.64 0.26
N GLU A 50 -13.64 -11.22 -0.21
CA GLU A 50 -13.53 -12.67 -0.44
C GLU A 50 -13.76 -13.47 0.85
N ARG A 51 -13.24 -13.01 2.00
CA ARG A 51 -13.51 -13.64 3.32
C ARG A 51 -14.99 -13.56 3.70
N ILE A 52 -15.65 -12.43 3.44
CA ILE A 52 -17.08 -12.25 3.65
C ILE A 52 -17.88 -13.22 2.78
N ASP A 53 -17.56 -13.32 1.51
CA ASP A 53 -18.28 -14.19 0.56
C ASP A 53 -18.06 -15.67 0.89
N ALA A 54 -16.85 -16.04 1.30
CA ALA A 54 -16.55 -17.38 1.76
C ALA A 54 -17.33 -17.72 3.06
N ALA A 55 -17.46 -16.79 3.99
CA ALA A 55 -18.22 -16.99 5.22
C ALA A 55 -19.72 -17.20 4.94
N LYS A 56 -20.30 -16.37 4.05
CA LYS A 56 -21.70 -16.52 3.59
C LYS A 56 -21.99 -17.85 2.91
N SER A 57 -20.99 -18.41 2.23
CA SER A 57 -21.11 -19.64 1.43
C SER A 57 -20.91 -20.91 2.24
N LYS A 58 -20.74 -20.85 3.56
CA LYS A 58 -20.63 -22.02 4.43
C LYS A 58 -21.95 -22.80 4.45
N PHE A 59 -21.87 -24.10 4.75
CA PHE A 59 -23.06 -24.97 4.83
C PHE A 59 -24.07 -24.48 5.89
N ASN A 60 -23.59 -23.96 7.03
CA ASN A 60 -24.40 -23.37 8.10
C ASN A 60 -23.79 -22.03 8.52
N PRO A 61 -24.02 -20.95 7.76
CA PRO A 61 -23.53 -19.64 8.13
C PRO A 61 -24.30 -19.11 9.35
N THR A 62 -23.60 -18.38 10.23
CA THR A 62 -24.25 -17.67 11.34
C THR A 62 -25.01 -16.46 10.84
N GLU A 63 -25.87 -15.91 11.68
CA GLU A 63 -26.66 -14.68 11.34
C GLU A 63 -25.72 -13.48 11.09
N GLU A 64 -24.61 -13.40 11.81
CA GLU A 64 -23.57 -12.40 11.61
C GLU A 64 -22.81 -12.60 10.28
N GLU A 65 -22.56 -13.86 9.87
CA GLU A 65 -21.94 -14.20 8.59
C GLU A 65 -22.86 -13.93 7.40
N LEU A 66 -24.19 -14.00 7.60
CA LEU A 66 -25.18 -13.64 6.57
C LEU A 66 -25.33 -12.13 6.40
N ASN A 67 -25.20 -11.37 7.50
CA ASN A 67 -25.32 -9.90 7.53
C ASN A 67 -24.01 -9.24 8.03
N PRO A 68 -22.88 -9.43 7.35
CA PRO A 68 -21.60 -8.92 7.80
C PRO A 68 -21.52 -7.39 7.65
N ASN A 69 -20.67 -6.78 8.47
CA ASN A 69 -20.28 -5.41 8.26
C ASN A 69 -19.30 -5.34 7.09
N THR A 70 -19.71 -4.77 5.96
CA THR A 70 -18.91 -4.69 4.72
C THR A 70 -18.07 -3.40 4.63
N LYS A 71 -18.07 -2.55 5.66
CA LYS A 71 -17.48 -1.20 5.63
C LYS A 71 -16.04 -1.18 5.10
N PHE A 72 -15.18 -2.12 5.53
CA PHE A 72 -13.81 -2.19 5.06
C PHE A 72 -13.71 -2.69 3.60
N ALA A 73 -14.56 -3.63 3.20
CA ALA A 73 -14.61 -4.13 1.83
C ALA A 73 -15.15 -3.05 0.85
N ASP A 74 -16.14 -2.25 1.30
CA ASP A 74 -16.75 -1.16 0.52
C ASP A 74 -15.94 0.15 0.52
N ASN A 75 -14.68 0.10 0.90
CA ASN A 75 -13.79 1.23 1.12
C ASN A 75 -13.74 2.21 -0.07
N ALA A 76 -14.01 3.49 0.20
CA ALA A 76 -14.04 4.53 -0.83
C ALA A 76 -12.64 4.88 -1.37
N LEU A 77 -11.59 4.74 -0.56
CA LEU A 77 -10.21 4.94 -1.02
C LEU A 77 -9.81 3.87 -2.05
N ALA A 78 -10.18 2.61 -1.83
CA ALA A 78 -9.91 1.54 -2.79
C ALA A 78 -10.59 1.83 -4.14
N LYS A 79 -11.86 2.25 -4.10
CA LYS A 79 -12.60 2.64 -5.31
C LYS A 79 -11.95 3.82 -6.03
N LEU A 80 -11.55 4.86 -5.28
CA LEU A 80 -10.85 6.02 -5.84
C LEU A 80 -9.58 5.62 -6.56
N LEU A 81 -8.73 4.78 -5.97
CA LEU A 81 -7.50 4.30 -6.60
C LEU A 81 -7.75 3.38 -7.80
N ASP A 82 -8.78 2.54 -7.75
CA ASP A 82 -9.16 1.64 -8.85
C ASP A 82 -9.73 2.42 -10.05
N GLU A 83 -10.39 3.55 -9.83
CA GLU A 83 -10.99 4.41 -10.84
C GLU A 83 -10.04 5.48 -11.38
N ASP A 84 -8.97 5.81 -10.66
CA ASP A 84 -7.98 6.81 -11.09
C ASP A 84 -7.19 6.32 -12.30
N VAL A 85 -7.43 6.96 -13.44
CA VAL A 85 -6.88 6.56 -14.74
C VAL A 85 -5.35 6.67 -14.77
N ASP A 86 -4.78 7.70 -14.16
CA ASP A 86 -3.33 7.94 -14.18
C ASP A 86 -2.62 6.97 -13.25
N PHE A 87 -3.18 6.71 -12.07
CA PHE A 87 -2.69 5.68 -11.16
C PHE A 87 -2.68 4.30 -11.82
N GLN A 88 -3.80 3.89 -12.40
CA GLN A 88 -3.94 2.60 -13.07
C GLN A 88 -3.02 2.45 -14.29
N LYS A 89 -2.80 3.54 -15.03
CA LYS A 89 -1.86 3.57 -16.17
C LYS A 89 -0.43 3.30 -15.73
N VAL A 90 0.02 3.93 -14.63
CA VAL A 90 1.36 3.69 -14.06
C VAL A 90 1.46 2.24 -13.58
N PHE A 91 0.47 1.76 -12.83
CA PHE A 91 0.43 0.41 -12.28
C PHE A 91 0.56 -0.66 -13.38
N LYS A 92 -0.22 -0.51 -14.46
CA LYS A 92 -0.18 -1.40 -15.63
C LYS A 92 1.14 -1.30 -16.40
N LYS A 93 1.64 -0.07 -16.65
CA LYS A 93 2.89 0.16 -17.38
C LYS A 93 4.09 -0.49 -16.66
N LYS A 94 4.14 -0.38 -15.33
CA LYS A 94 5.21 -0.94 -14.50
C LYS A 94 4.98 -2.42 -14.15
N LYS A 95 3.85 -3.01 -14.56
CA LYS A 95 3.46 -4.40 -14.24
C LYS A 95 3.45 -4.69 -12.75
N PHE A 96 2.98 -3.73 -11.95
CA PHE A 96 2.85 -3.89 -10.52
C PHE A 96 1.69 -4.82 -10.18
N SER A 97 1.90 -5.72 -9.24
CA SER A 97 0.88 -6.62 -8.71
C SER A 97 1.24 -7.05 -7.29
N TRP A 98 0.22 -7.25 -6.47
CA TRP A 98 0.31 -7.84 -5.14
C TRP A 98 -0.20 -9.30 -5.10
N GLU A 99 -0.75 -9.82 -6.20
CA GLU A 99 -1.38 -11.15 -6.27
C GLU A 99 -0.45 -12.29 -5.84
N GLN A 100 0.84 -12.20 -6.17
CA GLN A 100 1.82 -13.21 -5.79
C GLN A 100 2.13 -13.25 -4.29
N TYR A 101 1.70 -12.25 -3.52
CA TYR A 101 1.95 -12.11 -2.09
C TYR A 101 0.70 -12.34 -1.24
N ASP A 102 -0.18 -13.23 -1.67
CA ASP A 102 -1.46 -13.54 -1.01
C ASP A 102 -1.29 -13.93 0.48
N LEU A 103 -0.25 -14.71 0.81
CA LEU A 103 0.04 -15.08 2.20
C LEU A 103 0.39 -13.86 3.06
N PHE A 104 1.19 -12.94 2.52
CA PHE A 104 1.53 -11.69 3.20
C PHE A 104 0.29 -10.84 3.42
N LEU A 105 -0.54 -10.64 2.37
CA LEU A 105 -1.79 -9.88 2.48
C LEU A 105 -2.74 -10.48 3.52
N LYS A 106 -2.86 -11.82 3.58
CA LYS A 106 -3.67 -12.52 4.59
C LYS A 106 -3.19 -12.29 6.01
N LYS A 107 -1.87 -12.29 6.23
CA LYS A 107 -1.26 -11.98 7.54
C LYS A 107 -1.53 -10.52 7.93
N VAL A 108 -1.28 -9.58 7.01
CA VAL A 108 -1.53 -8.16 7.23
C VAL A 108 -3.00 -7.92 7.56
N LEU A 109 -3.93 -8.45 6.78
CA LEU A 109 -5.37 -8.30 7.05
C LEU A 109 -5.75 -8.88 8.41
N SER A 110 -5.20 -10.04 8.80
CA SER A 110 -5.48 -10.66 10.10
C SER A 110 -4.91 -9.82 11.25
N SER A 111 -3.72 -9.23 11.08
CA SER A 111 -3.14 -8.29 12.04
C SER A 111 -4.03 -7.07 12.20
N ILE A 112 -4.40 -6.41 11.11
CA ILE A 112 -5.28 -5.24 11.09
C ILE A 112 -6.59 -5.53 11.84
N GLN A 113 -7.23 -6.67 11.55
CA GLN A 113 -8.51 -7.07 12.17
C GLN A 113 -8.42 -7.29 13.68
N SER A 114 -7.23 -7.54 14.23
CA SER A 114 -6.99 -7.70 15.66
C SER A 114 -6.79 -6.38 16.42
N LYS A 115 -6.64 -5.26 15.70
CA LYS A 115 -6.29 -3.96 16.29
C LYS A 115 -7.52 -3.16 16.75
N GLU A 116 -7.34 -2.41 17.82
CA GLU A 116 -8.39 -1.54 18.36
C GLU A 116 -8.85 -0.46 17.37
N TYR A 117 -7.91 0.11 16.59
CA TYR A 117 -8.24 1.13 15.60
C TYR A 117 -9.16 0.59 14.50
N TYR A 118 -8.99 -0.69 14.13
CA TYR A 118 -9.86 -1.35 13.16
C TYR A 118 -11.25 -1.61 13.74
N ALA A 119 -11.32 -2.10 14.98
CA ALA A 119 -12.59 -2.30 15.67
C ALA A 119 -13.38 -0.98 15.80
N ALA A 120 -12.70 0.11 16.17
CA ALA A 120 -13.28 1.44 16.24
C ALA A 120 -13.78 1.94 14.88
N TYR A 121 -13.00 1.73 13.81
CA TYR A 121 -13.41 2.05 12.44
C TYR A 121 -14.65 1.26 12.03
N MET A 122 -14.70 -0.05 12.27
CA MET A 122 -15.84 -0.91 11.92
C MET A 122 -17.10 -0.57 12.72
N ALA A 123 -16.97 -0.16 13.99
CA ALA A 123 -18.07 0.24 14.84
C ALA A 123 -18.60 1.65 14.53
N SER A 124 -17.83 2.50 13.89
CA SER A 124 -18.25 3.83 13.48
C SER A 124 -19.36 3.75 12.42
N GLY A 125 -20.51 4.40 12.69
CA GLY A 125 -21.62 4.49 11.74
C GLY A 125 -21.36 5.41 10.53
N LYS A 126 -20.15 5.99 10.42
CA LYS A 126 -19.76 6.88 9.33
C LYS A 126 -19.02 6.08 8.27
N SER A 127 -19.36 6.27 7.00
CA SER A 127 -18.63 5.75 5.85
C SER A 127 -18.27 6.94 4.97
N SER A 128 -16.98 7.27 4.87
CA SER A 128 -16.49 8.39 4.05
C SER A 128 -15.04 8.16 3.65
N LEU A 129 -14.65 8.75 2.52
CA LEU A 129 -13.26 8.75 2.07
C LEU A 129 -12.29 9.24 3.16
N SER A 130 -12.68 10.26 3.94
CA SER A 130 -11.85 10.77 5.05
C SER A 130 -11.60 9.74 6.13
N GLU A 131 -12.59 8.92 6.50
CA GLU A 131 -12.42 7.85 7.48
C GLU A 131 -11.55 6.71 6.92
N ASP A 132 -11.78 6.34 5.68
CA ASP A 132 -11.02 5.31 4.99
C ASP A 132 -9.54 5.70 4.85
N CYS A 133 -9.26 6.95 4.48
CA CYS A 133 -7.91 7.48 4.44
C CYS A 133 -7.22 7.50 5.81
N LYS A 134 -7.95 7.85 6.88
CA LYS A 134 -7.42 7.81 8.24
C LYS A 134 -7.08 6.38 8.68
N LEU A 135 -7.94 5.42 8.36
CA LEU A 135 -7.68 4.01 8.61
C LEU A 135 -6.42 3.55 7.91
N PHE A 136 -6.32 3.77 6.59
CA PHE A 136 -5.13 3.36 5.84
C PHE A 136 -3.86 4.10 6.25
N THR A 137 -3.94 5.37 6.69
CA THR A 137 -2.80 6.05 7.30
C THR A 137 -2.28 5.29 8.52
N ARG A 138 -3.19 4.83 9.40
CA ARG A 138 -2.83 3.99 10.57
C ARG A 138 -2.23 2.65 10.14
N ILE A 139 -2.80 1.99 9.15
CA ILE A 139 -2.28 0.73 8.62
C ILE A 139 -0.86 0.92 8.11
N PHE A 140 -0.59 1.98 7.32
CA PHE A 140 0.75 2.27 6.83
C PHE A 140 1.74 2.53 7.97
N GLU A 141 1.33 3.25 9.01
CA GLU A 141 2.18 3.60 10.15
C GLU A 141 2.44 2.40 11.09
N GLU A 142 1.47 1.50 11.28
CA GLU A 142 1.57 0.44 12.29
C GLU A 142 1.93 -0.94 11.73
N GLU A 143 1.59 -1.23 10.46
CA GLU A 143 1.82 -2.58 9.89
C GLU A 143 3.01 -2.64 8.93
N PHE A 144 3.45 -1.51 8.36
CA PHE A 144 4.45 -1.53 7.31
C PHE A 144 5.80 -0.92 7.67
N VAL A 145 5.88 -0.02 8.67
CA VAL A 145 7.12 0.71 9.00
C VAL A 145 8.25 -0.23 9.43
N ASP A 146 7.95 -1.25 10.25
CA ASP A 146 8.94 -2.20 10.78
C ASP A 146 8.68 -3.63 10.27
N SER A 147 8.09 -3.78 9.09
CA SER A 147 7.74 -5.09 8.54
C SER A 147 8.90 -5.71 7.78
N VAL A 148 9.64 -6.59 8.44
CA VAL A 148 10.75 -7.36 7.83
C VAL A 148 10.30 -8.17 6.60
N GLU A 149 9.09 -8.75 6.64
CA GLU A 149 8.54 -9.52 5.51
C GLU A 149 8.27 -8.60 4.30
N LEU A 150 7.78 -7.37 4.54
CA LEU A 150 7.60 -6.38 3.49
C LEU A 150 8.93 -5.93 2.89
N GLU A 151 9.93 -5.65 3.72
CA GLU A 151 11.27 -5.28 3.25
C GLU A 151 11.84 -6.36 2.32
N GLN A 152 11.74 -7.64 2.68
CA GLN A 152 12.17 -8.76 1.83
C GLN A 152 11.43 -8.79 0.49
N ILE A 153 10.11 -8.60 0.49
CA ILE A 153 9.29 -8.52 -0.73
C ILE A 153 9.78 -7.39 -1.65
N LEU A 154 10.10 -6.25 -1.07
CA LEU A 154 10.54 -5.07 -1.82
C LEU A 154 11.96 -5.24 -2.39
N GLU A 155 12.88 -5.84 -1.62
CA GLU A 155 14.24 -6.18 -2.07
C GLU A 155 14.22 -7.15 -3.25
N ASP A 156 13.38 -8.16 -3.20
CA ASP A 156 13.21 -9.12 -4.30
C ASP A 156 12.68 -8.46 -5.58
N LYS A 157 11.92 -7.37 -5.46
CA LYS A 157 11.39 -6.65 -6.62
C LYS A 157 12.37 -5.66 -7.21
N SER A 158 13.13 -4.95 -6.39
CA SER A 158 14.04 -3.91 -6.87
C SER A 158 15.09 -3.55 -5.83
N LEU A 159 16.35 -3.69 -6.20
CA LEU A 159 17.49 -3.24 -5.40
C LEU A 159 17.49 -1.72 -5.14
N TYR A 160 16.80 -0.93 -5.98
CA TYR A 160 16.66 0.51 -5.78
C TYR A 160 15.69 0.88 -4.66
N TRP A 161 14.85 -0.07 -4.22
CA TRP A 161 13.84 0.16 -3.17
C TRP A 161 14.39 -0.01 -1.75
N ASN A 162 15.60 -0.61 -1.62
CA ASN A 162 16.27 -0.74 -0.33
C ASN A 162 16.44 0.63 0.33
N ASP A 163 16.14 0.71 1.61
CA ASP A 163 16.20 1.90 2.48
C ASP A 163 15.21 3.03 2.13
N ASP A 164 14.38 2.92 1.08
CA ASP A 164 13.45 3.97 0.68
C ASP A 164 12.02 3.74 1.21
N LEU A 165 11.75 2.61 1.89
CA LEU A 165 10.42 2.24 2.37
C LEU A 165 9.85 3.31 3.33
N ALA A 166 10.59 3.68 4.36
CA ALA A 166 10.13 4.66 5.36
C ALA A 166 9.80 6.02 4.72
N TYR A 167 10.60 6.46 3.75
CA TYR A 167 10.36 7.67 2.99
C TYR A 167 9.07 7.55 2.15
N SER A 168 8.93 6.45 1.41
CA SER A 168 7.75 6.20 0.57
C SER A 168 6.47 6.09 1.40
N LEU A 169 6.49 5.43 2.56
CA LEU A 169 5.36 5.36 3.48
C LEU A 169 4.96 6.74 4.02
N THR A 170 5.95 7.60 4.31
CA THR A 170 5.69 8.99 4.72
C THR A 170 4.91 9.74 3.63
N TRP A 171 5.26 9.57 2.36
CA TRP A 171 4.55 10.18 1.24
C TRP A 171 3.17 9.56 1.02
N CYS A 172 3.02 8.24 1.17
CA CYS A 172 1.70 7.59 1.16
C CYS A 172 0.79 8.21 2.22
N CYS A 173 1.24 8.29 3.47
CA CYS A 173 0.48 8.90 4.56
C CYS A 173 0.12 10.37 4.29
N LYS A 174 1.04 11.14 3.67
CA LYS A 174 0.77 12.54 3.29
C LYS A 174 -0.34 12.61 2.24
N THR A 175 -0.28 11.79 1.20
CA THR A 175 -1.32 11.70 0.16
C THR A 175 -2.67 11.32 0.75
N LEU A 176 -2.72 10.31 1.62
CA LEU A 176 -3.95 9.90 2.28
C LEU A 176 -4.55 11.02 3.15
N ARG A 177 -3.71 11.77 3.84
CA ARG A 177 -4.16 12.95 4.61
C ARG A 177 -4.71 14.06 3.72
N ASN A 178 -4.17 14.24 2.53
CA ASN A 178 -4.68 15.20 1.54
C ASN A 178 -6.04 14.74 1.00
N PHE A 179 -6.17 13.48 0.61
CA PHE A 179 -7.47 12.90 0.20
C PHE A 179 -8.53 13.02 1.28
N ALA A 180 -8.15 12.81 2.56
CA ALA A 180 -9.06 12.98 3.69
C ALA A 180 -9.60 14.41 3.83
N LYS A 181 -8.91 15.42 3.27
CA LYS A 181 -9.34 16.83 3.22
C LYS A 181 -10.07 17.19 1.92
N GLY A 182 -10.18 16.26 0.97
CA GLY A 182 -10.74 16.51 -0.35
C GLY A 182 -9.75 17.15 -1.34
N GLU A 183 -8.46 17.12 -1.04
CA GLU A 183 -7.40 17.56 -1.95
C GLU A 183 -7.03 16.40 -2.91
N ASN A 184 -6.61 16.72 -4.12
CA ASN A 184 -6.08 15.75 -5.08
C ASN A 184 -4.56 15.52 -4.86
N TRP A 185 -3.98 14.63 -5.68
CA TRP A 185 -2.54 14.29 -5.73
C TRP A 185 -1.62 15.51 -5.61
#